data_f32b80383b5bc40bb364e4da8ef39202
#
_entry.id   f32b80383b5bc40bb364e4da8ef39202
#
_cell.length_a   1.000
_cell.length_b   1.000
_cell.length_c   1.000
_cell.angle_alpha   90.00
_cell.angle_beta   90.00
_cell.angle_gamma   90.00
#
_symmetry.space_group_name_H-M   'P 1'
#
loop_
_entity.id
_entity.type
_entity.pdbx_description
1 polymer ?
#
loop_
_entity_poly.entity_id
_entity_poly.type
_entity_poly.pdbx_seq_one_letter_code
_entity_poly.pdbx_strand_id
1 'polypeptide(L)'
;TQRELDHVRQFFSREFGAAQAGQLLMVLRDVLKREIPVHDVCEQIRQNMPHAVRLQLMHYLIGLANADGSVDRSEFDMLRRIGHGMGISDKDLGSLSAMFRTSDPTSAYKILEIEPTATDDEVKKAYRHMAKKYHPDKVAQLGEDVQKSATEKFKKVQEAYETIQKKRGMN
;
A
#
# COMPACT_ATOMS: atom_id res chain seq x y z
N THR A 1 -13.74 -1.26 -13.00
CA THR A 1 -14.46 -0.06 -13.46
C THR A 1 -13.68 0.71 -14.54
N GLN A 2 -14.32 1.67 -15.23
CA GLN A 2 -13.64 2.53 -16.22
C GLN A 2 -12.53 3.34 -15.58
N ARG A 3 -12.73 3.82 -14.35
CA ARG A 3 -11.72 4.60 -13.59
C ARG A 3 -10.46 3.79 -13.27
N GLU A 4 -10.61 2.53 -12.90
CA GLU A 4 -9.48 1.62 -12.67
C GLU A 4 -8.70 1.39 -13.97
N LEU A 5 -9.40 1.16 -15.09
CA LEU A 5 -8.76 1.00 -16.38
C LEU A 5 -8.00 2.26 -16.81
N ASP A 6 -8.56 3.45 -16.59
CA ASP A 6 -7.91 4.71 -16.88
C ASP A 6 -6.67 4.93 -15.98
N HIS A 7 -6.73 4.51 -14.72
CA HIS A 7 -5.59 4.53 -13.80
C HIS A 7 -4.44 3.62 -14.28
N VAL A 8 -4.78 2.39 -14.67
CA VAL A 8 -3.78 1.44 -15.25
C VAL A 8 -3.22 1.95 -16.57
N ARG A 9 -4.06 2.55 -17.43
CA ARG A 9 -3.59 3.17 -18.69
C ARG A 9 -2.61 4.31 -18.43
N GLN A 10 -2.91 5.20 -17.49
CA GLN A 10 -2.02 6.30 -17.11
C GLN A 10 -0.70 5.78 -16.55
N PHE A 11 -0.74 4.76 -15.69
CA PHE A 11 0.45 4.10 -15.19
C PHE A 11 1.31 3.53 -16.33
N PHE A 12 0.73 2.72 -17.22
CA PHE A 12 1.48 2.15 -18.35
C PHE A 12 2.05 3.22 -19.28
N SER A 13 1.30 4.30 -19.55
CA SER A 13 1.76 5.39 -20.41
C SER A 13 2.94 6.15 -19.80
N ARG A 14 2.94 6.31 -18.47
CA ARG A 14 4.00 6.99 -17.73
C ARG A 14 5.28 6.14 -17.68
N GLU A 15 5.15 4.83 -17.37
CA GLU A 15 6.29 3.94 -17.17
C GLU A 15 6.92 3.44 -18.47
N PHE A 16 6.11 3.19 -19.49
CA PHE A 16 6.54 2.50 -20.72
C PHE A 16 6.34 3.33 -22.00
N GLY A 17 5.75 4.52 -21.86
CA GLY A 17 5.40 5.38 -22.98
C GLY A 17 4.11 4.95 -23.71
N ALA A 18 3.50 5.90 -24.43
CA ALA A 18 2.16 5.74 -25.01
C ALA A 18 2.07 4.58 -26.02
N ALA A 19 3.12 4.33 -26.79
CA ALA A 19 3.14 3.27 -27.80
C ALA A 19 3.10 1.86 -27.17
N GLN A 20 3.85 1.65 -26.08
CA GLN A 20 3.91 0.37 -25.38
C GLN A 20 2.68 0.18 -24.47
N ALA A 21 2.12 1.27 -23.92
CA ALA A 21 0.93 1.22 -23.09
C ALA A 21 -0.26 0.55 -23.81
N GLY A 22 -0.45 0.82 -25.09
CA GLY A 22 -1.49 0.18 -25.90
C GLY A 22 -1.33 -1.34 -25.99
N GLN A 23 -0.11 -1.81 -26.20
CA GLN A 23 0.20 -3.26 -26.25
C GLN A 23 0.00 -3.92 -24.89
N LEU A 24 0.47 -3.27 -23.81
CA LEU A 24 0.31 -3.78 -22.45
C LEU A 24 -1.17 -3.85 -22.03
N LEU A 25 -2.00 -2.90 -22.45
CA LEU A 25 -3.45 -2.95 -22.22
C LEU A 25 -4.12 -4.10 -22.97
N MET A 26 -3.65 -4.45 -24.18
CA MET A 26 -4.14 -5.63 -24.90
C MET A 26 -3.77 -6.92 -24.18
N VAL A 27 -2.52 -7.03 -23.72
CA VAL A 27 -2.08 -8.18 -22.91
C VAL A 27 -2.89 -8.28 -21.61
N LEU A 28 -3.09 -7.17 -20.90
CA LEU A 28 -3.92 -7.12 -19.69
C LEU A 28 -5.34 -7.62 -19.97
N ARG A 29 -5.97 -7.13 -21.04
CA ARG A 29 -7.31 -7.58 -21.46
C ARG A 29 -7.37 -9.10 -21.69
N ASP A 30 -6.34 -9.67 -22.31
CA ASP A 30 -6.32 -11.10 -22.61
C ASP A 30 -6.01 -11.94 -21.37
N VAL A 31 -5.22 -11.41 -20.43
CA VAL A 31 -5.02 -12.01 -19.10
C VAL A 31 -6.33 -12.00 -18.29
N LEU A 32 -7.07 -10.89 -18.30
CA LEU A 32 -8.34 -10.77 -17.56
C LEU A 32 -9.45 -11.71 -18.07
N LYS A 33 -9.31 -12.26 -19.27
CA LYS A 33 -10.23 -13.30 -19.81
C LYS A 33 -9.94 -14.69 -19.27
N ARG A 34 -8.79 -14.90 -18.65
CA ARG A 34 -8.36 -16.18 -18.11
C ARG A 34 -8.66 -16.25 -16.61
N GLU A 35 -8.92 -17.45 -16.12
CA GLU A 35 -8.95 -17.67 -14.68
C GLU A 35 -7.53 -17.50 -14.11
N ILE A 36 -7.35 -16.48 -13.27
CA ILE A 36 -6.05 -16.18 -12.67
C ILE A 36 -5.92 -17.00 -11.40
N PRO A 37 -4.93 -17.90 -11.28
CA PRO A 37 -4.68 -18.65 -10.05
C PRO A 37 -4.04 -17.72 -9.00
N VAL A 38 -4.85 -16.87 -8.37
CA VAL A 38 -4.41 -15.81 -7.45
C VAL A 38 -3.52 -16.36 -6.34
N HIS A 39 -3.83 -17.56 -5.83
CA HIS A 39 -3.02 -18.21 -4.80
C HIS A 39 -1.58 -18.46 -5.28
N ASP A 40 -1.41 -19.06 -6.46
CA ASP A 40 -0.09 -19.43 -6.99
C ASP A 40 0.74 -18.18 -7.33
N VAL A 41 0.08 -17.15 -7.86
CA VAL A 41 0.72 -15.85 -8.12
C VAL A 41 1.20 -15.20 -6.81
N CYS A 42 0.37 -15.20 -5.77
CA CYS A 42 0.74 -14.65 -4.46
C CYS A 42 1.91 -15.43 -3.84
N GLU A 43 1.93 -16.75 -3.96
CA GLU A 43 3.03 -17.58 -3.46
C GLU A 43 4.35 -17.30 -4.20
N GLN A 44 4.32 -17.16 -5.54
CA GLN A 44 5.49 -16.76 -6.33
C GLN A 44 6.02 -15.39 -5.90
N ILE A 45 5.13 -14.41 -5.70
CA ILE A 45 5.50 -13.09 -5.19
C ILE A 45 6.15 -13.20 -3.80
N ARG A 46 5.56 -13.99 -2.91
CA ARG A 46 6.07 -14.22 -1.56
C ARG A 46 7.47 -14.81 -1.55
N GLN A 47 7.75 -15.77 -2.44
CA GLN A 47 9.04 -16.46 -2.53
C GLN A 47 10.12 -15.59 -3.18
N ASN A 48 9.76 -14.74 -4.16
CA ASN A 48 10.73 -14.05 -5.00
C ASN A 48 10.87 -12.55 -4.70
N MET A 49 9.98 -11.95 -3.90
CA MET A 49 10.03 -10.52 -3.58
C MET A 49 10.32 -10.27 -2.10
N PRO A 50 11.26 -9.37 -1.76
CA PRO A 50 11.48 -8.92 -0.39
C PRO A 50 10.20 -8.33 0.21
N HIS A 51 10.03 -8.46 1.54
CA HIS A 51 8.82 -7.98 2.24
C HIS A 51 8.52 -6.49 1.98
N ALA A 52 9.55 -5.64 1.95
CA ALA A 52 9.38 -4.21 1.65
C ALA A 52 8.74 -3.96 0.28
N VAL A 53 9.12 -4.74 -0.75
CA VAL A 53 8.55 -4.66 -2.11
C VAL A 53 7.11 -5.13 -2.13
N ARG A 54 6.79 -6.21 -1.40
CA ARG A 54 5.41 -6.72 -1.26
C ARG A 54 4.48 -5.72 -0.59
N LEU A 55 4.98 -4.97 0.41
CA LEU A 55 4.22 -3.86 1.02
C LEU A 55 3.95 -2.73 0.03
N GLN A 56 4.90 -2.43 -0.89
CA GLN A 56 4.68 -1.43 -1.94
C GLN A 56 3.61 -1.88 -2.92
N LEU A 57 3.69 -3.13 -3.39
CA LEU A 57 2.69 -3.71 -4.28
C LEU A 57 1.31 -3.70 -3.63
N MET A 58 1.21 -4.09 -2.36
CA MET A 58 -0.08 -4.09 -1.65
C MET A 58 -0.67 -2.68 -1.49
N HIS A 59 0.16 -1.69 -1.19
CA HIS A 59 -0.27 -0.29 -1.14
C HIS A 59 -0.79 0.19 -2.50
N TYR A 60 -0.13 -0.19 -3.60
CA TYR A 60 -0.61 0.12 -4.94
C TYR A 60 -1.98 -0.51 -5.22
N LEU A 61 -2.17 -1.79 -4.87
CA LEU A 61 -3.45 -2.48 -5.04
C LEU A 61 -4.57 -1.85 -4.21
N ILE A 62 -4.29 -1.45 -2.96
CA ILE A 62 -5.26 -0.73 -2.12
C ILE A 62 -5.59 0.64 -2.75
N GLY A 63 -4.58 1.36 -3.27
CA GLY A 63 -4.78 2.63 -3.96
C GLY A 63 -5.64 2.48 -5.22
N LEU A 64 -5.42 1.43 -5.99
CA LEU A 64 -6.21 1.13 -7.19
C LEU A 64 -7.68 0.86 -6.82
N ALA A 65 -7.94 0.06 -5.80
CA ALA A 65 -9.30 -0.21 -5.33
C ALA A 65 -9.99 1.05 -4.74
N ASN A 66 -9.22 2.01 -4.21
CA ASN A 66 -9.76 3.29 -3.74
C ASN A 66 -9.92 4.35 -4.85
N ALA A 67 -9.58 4.06 -6.11
CA ALA A 67 -9.56 5.05 -7.19
C ALA A 67 -10.95 5.63 -7.52
N ASP A 68 -12.03 4.90 -7.25
CA ASP A 68 -13.41 5.37 -7.41
C ASP A 68 -14.04 5.96 -6.12
N GLY A 69 -13.27 6.00 -5.02
CA GLY A 69 -13.64 6.64 -3.76
C GLY A 69 -14.28 5.73 -2.72
N SER A 70 -14.54 4.46 -3.05
CA SER A 70 -15.04 3.47 -2.09
C SER A 70 -14.55 2.07 -2.42
N VAL A 71 -14.09 1.36 -1.41
CA VAL A 71 -13.77 -0.08 -1.52
C VAL A 71 -14.95 -0.84 -0.97
N ASP A 72 -15.60 -1.66 -1.81
CA ASP A 72 -16.70 -2.50 -1.35
C ASP A 72 -16.17 -3.69 -0.53
N ARG A 73 -17.11 -4.43 0.10
CA ARG A 73 -16.76 -5.56 0.97
C ARG A 73 -16.05 -6.68 0.20
N SER A 74 -16.47 -6.95 -1.03
CA SER A 74 -15.90 -8.00 -1.88
C SER A 74 -14.45 -7.66 -2.27
N GLU A 75 -14.21 -6.40 -2.67
CA GLU A 75 -12.88 -5.87 -2.99
C GLU A 75 -11.96 -5.92 -1.76
N PHE A 76 -12.48 -5.52 -0.59
CA PHE A 76 -11.72 -5.58 0.64
C PHE A 76 -11.34 -7.02 1.02
N ASP A 77 -12.27 -7.98 0.91
CA ASP A 77 -12.01 -9.40 1.17
C ASP A 77 -10.99 -9.97 0.17
N MET A 78 -11.04 -9.56 -1.09
CA MET A 78 -10.04 -9.94 -2.11
C MET A 78 -8.66 -9.37 -1.78
N LEU A 79 -8.56 -8.07 -1.45
CA LEU A 79 -7.31 -7.44 -1.05
C LEU A 79 -6.69 -8.12 0.17
N ARG A 80 -7.50 -8.49 1.14
CA ARG A 80 -7.07 -9.23 2.33
C ARG A 80 -6.52 -10.61 1.98
N ARG A 81 -7.22 -11.36 1.12
CA ARG A 81 -6.75 -12.67 0.62
C ARG A 81 -5.42 -12.56 -0.12
N ILE A 82 -5.28 -11.58 -1.01
CA ILE A 82 -4.03 -11.29 -1.73
C ILE A 82 -2.91 -10.96 -0.74
N GLY A 83 -3.17 -10.06 0.22
CA GLY A 83 -2.19 -9.68 1.23
C GLY A 83 -1.69 -10.86 2.05
N HIS A 84 -2.60 -11.70 2.55
CA HIS A 84 -2.23 -12.92 3.29
C HIS A 84 -1.44 -13.90 2.41
N GLY A 85 -1.87 -14.10 1.16
CA GLY A 85 -1.13 -14.94 0.21
C GLY A 85 0.29 -14.44 -0.04
N MET A 86 0.51 -13.13 -0.07
CA MET A 86 1.82 -12.51 -0.15
C MET A 86 2.59 -12.48 1.20
N GLY A 87 2.05 -13.04 2.28
CA GLY A 87 2.67 -13.04 3.61
C GLY A 87 2.70 -11.66 4.28
N ILE A 88 1.67 -10.84 4.04
CA ILE A 88 1.46 -9.55 4.70
C ILE A 88 0.47 -9.75 5.85
N SER A 89 0.79 -9.21 7.03
CA SER A 89 -0.03 -9.36 8.23
C SER A 89 -1.28 -8.48 8.21
N ASP A 90 -2.29 -8.81 9.03
CA ASP A 90 -3.48 -7.95 9.20
C ASP A 90 -3.11 -6.55 9.75
N LYS A 91 -2.06 -6.44 10.57
CA LYS A 91 -1.56 -5.15 11.05
C LYS A 91 -1.01 -4.31 9.91
N ASP A 92 -0.19 -4.89 9.04
CA ASP A 92 0.33 -4.23 7.84
C ASP A 92 -0.81 -3.77 6.92
N LEU A 93 -1.78 -4.65 6.65
CA LEU A 93 -2.94 -4.34 5.82
C LEU A 93 -3.78 -3.20 6.43
N GLY A 94 -3.97 -3.23 7.75
CA GLY A 94 -4.66 -2.16 8.48
C GLY A 94 -3.93 -0.83 8.40
N SER A 95 -2.60 -0.84 8.58
CA SER A 95 -1.75 0.34 8.46
C SER A 95 -1.78 0.93 7.05
N LEU A 96 -1.58 0.10 6.02
CA LEU A 96 -1.63 0.53 4.63
C LEU A 96 -3.00 1.11 4.25
N SER A 97 -4.10 0.46 4.66
CA SER A 97 -5.45 0.93 4.40
C SER A 97 -5.77 2.25 5.10
N ALA A 98 -5.23 2.46 6.32
CA ALA A 98 -5.41 3.69 7.08
C ALA A 98 -4.75 4.91 6.41
N MET A 99 -3.71 4.71 5.59
CA MET A 99 -3.04 5.78 4.85
C MET A 99 -3.94 6.43 3.79
N PHE A 100 -5.00 5.73 3.34
CA PHE A 100 -5.99 6.26 2.40
C PHE A 100 -7.23 6.87 3.08
N ARG A 101 -7.37 6.72 4.40
CA ARG A 101 -8.50 7.23 5.18
C ARG A 101 -8.12 8.48 5.95
N THR A 102 -8.18 9.65 5.30
CA THR A 102 -7.76 10.93 5.90
C THR A 102 -8.72 11.48 6.96
N SER A 103 -9.98 11.04 6.98
CA SER A 103 -11.03 11.57 7.86
C SER A 103 -11.29 10.75 9.14
N ASP A 104 -10.64 9.59 9.32
CA ASP A 104 -10.78 8.77 10.52
C ASP A 104 -9.85 9.30 11.65
N PRO A 105 -10.40 9.78 12.80
CA PRO A 105 -9.59 10.28 13.91
C PRO A 105 -8.63 9.25 14.52
N THR A 106 -8.84 7.97 14.23
CA THR A 106 -8.00 6.85 14.71
C THR A 106 -6.97 6.40 13.68
N SER A 107 -6.99 6.95 12.47
CA SER A 107 -6.10 6.54 11.37
C SER A 107 -4.62 6.65 11.76
N ALA A 108 -4.22 7.72 12.47
CA ALA A 108 -2.84 7.91 12.90
C ALA A 108 -2.32 6.75 13.79
N TYR A 109 -3.15 6.26 14.70
CA TYR A 109 -2.80 5.11 15.55
C TYR A 109 -2.71 3.82 14.73
N LYS A 110 -3.64 3.61 13.79
CA LYS A 110 -3.63 2.46 12.87
C LYS A 110 -2.40 2.47 11.95
N ILE A 111 -2.00 3.65 11.44
CA ILE A 111 -0.78 3.81 10.64
C ILE A 111 0.46 3.40 11.45
N LEU A 112 0.52 3.74 12.73
CA LEU A 112 1.61 3.33 13.63
C LEU A 112 1.44 1.90 14.20
N GLU A 113 0.38 1.17 13.84
CA GLU A 113 0.09 -0.20 14.30
C GLU A 113 -0.07 -0.31 15.83
N ILE A 114 -0.62 0.73 16.47
CA ILE A 114 -0.87 0.79 17.92
C ILE A 114 -2.31 1.15 18.22
N GLU A 115 -2.73 0.89 19.46
CA GLU A 115 -4.03 1.30 19.96
C GLU A 115 -4.01 2.75 20.47
N PRO A 116 -5.15 3.46 20.46
CA PRO A 116 -5.24 4.81 21.03
C PRO A 116 -4.88 4.90 22.53
N THR A 117 -4.90 3.79 23.23
CA THR A 117 -4.54 3.67 24.66
C THR A 117 -3.03 3.46 24.90
N ALA A 118 -2.22 3.31 23.84
CA ALA A 118 -0.77 3.13 23.95
C ALA A 118 -0.13 4.31 24.72
N THR A 119 0.88 4.02 25.53
CA THR A 119 1.66 5.05 26.25
C THR A 119 2.51 5.87 25.27
N ASP A 120 2.99 7.04 25.70
CA ASP A 120 3.83 7.90 24.86
C ASP A 120 5.15 7.25 24.46
N ASP A 121 5.72 6.41 25.33
CA ASP A 121 6.90 5.61 25.00
C ASP A 121 6.62 4.54 23.94
N GLU A 122 5.46 3.91 24.00
CA GLU A 122 5.00 2.97 22.98
C GLU A 122 4.77 3.68 21.64
N VAL A 123 4.20 4.89 21.64
CA VAL A 123 4.05 5.74 20.45
C VAL A 123 5.41 6.05 19.83
N LYS A 124 6.39 6.51 20.64
CA LYS A 124 7.77 6.79 20.17
C LYS A 124 8.45 5.53 19.59
N LYS A 125 8.27 4.38 20.25
CA LYS A 125 8.81 3.09 19.79
C LYS A 125 8.17 2.63 18.49
N ALA A 126 6.85 2.74 18.39
CA ALA A 126 6.09 2.40 17.19
C ALA A 126 6.51 3.27 15.99
N TYR A 127 6.61 4.59 16.18
CA TYR A 127 7.12 5.48 15.14
C TYR A 127 8.49 5.04 14.61
N ARG A 128 9.47 4.79 15.50
CA ARG A 128 10.81 4.32 15.10
C ARG A 128 10.76 3.01 14.32
N HIS A 129 9.88 2.10 14.73
CA HIS A 129 9.68 0.83 14.03
C HIS A 129 9.10 1.05 12.62
N MET A 130 8.04 1.84 12.51
CA MET A 130 7.37 2.13 11.24
C MET A 130 8.25 2.95 10.30
N ALA A 131 9.00 3.93 10.82
CA ALA A 131 9.97 4.69 10.04
C ALA A 131 11.06 3.78 9.43
N LYS A 132 11.57 2.82 10.20
CA LYS A 132 12.50 1.80 9.70
C LYS A 132 11.84 0.85 8.69
N LYS A 133 10.57 0.48 8.90
CA LYS A 133 9.82 -0.44 8.04
C LYS A 133 9.58 0.13 6.64
N TYR A 134 9.20 1.42 6.57
CA TYR A 134 8.86 2.12 5.33
C TYR A 134 9.97 3.04 4.83
N HIS A 135 11.21 2.89 5.31
CA HIS A 135 12.32 3.73 4.88
C HIS A 135 12.58 3.59 3.38
N PRO A 136 12.68 4.70 2.62
CA PRO A 136 12.88 4.67 1.17
C PRO A 136 14.10 3.87 0.72
N ASP A 137 15.17 3.84 1.51
CA ASP A 137 16.40 3.09 1.21
C ASP A 137 16.17 1.58 1.00
N LYS A 138 15.12 1.02 1.58
CA LYS A 138 14.77 -0.41 1.39
C LYS A 138 14.35 -0.77 -0.03
N VAL A 139 14.04 0.23 -0.82
CA VAL A 139 13.60 0.11 -2.21
C VAL A 139 14.41 1.01 -3.15
N ALA A 140 15.56 1.52 -2.69
CA ALA A 140 16.40 2.47 -3.43
C ALA A 140 16.90 1.94 -4.78
N GLN A 141 17.02 0.62 -4.93
CA GLN A 141 17.41 -0.05 -6.17
C GLN A 141 16.25 -0.34 -7.15
N LEU A 142 15.02 0.04 -6.77
CA LEU A 142 13.84 -0.11 -7.62
C LEU A 142 13.58 1.20 -8.37
N GLY A 143 12.73 1.15 -9.39
CA GLY A 143 12.41 2.31 -10.23
C GLY A 143 11.89 3.51 -9.43
N GLU A 144 12.02 4.71 -10.01
CA GLU A 144 11.71 6.00 -9.36
C GLU A 144 10.31 6.06 -8.75
N ASP A 145 9.31 5.44 -9.37
CA ASP A 145 7.94 5.46 -8.84
C ASP A 145 7.77 4.64 -7.58
N VAL A 146 8.50 3.53 -7.46
CA VAL A 146 8.53 2.74 -6.22
C VAL A 146 9.19 3.55 -5.11
N GLN A 147 10.25 4.28 -5.41
CA GLN A 147 10.94 5.17 -4.46
C GLN A 147 10.05 6.33 -4.04
N LYS A 148 9.33 6.97 -4.98
CA LYS A 148 8.34 8.03 -4.69
C LYS A 148 7.24 7.52 -3.79
N SER A 149 6.65 6.37 -4.13
CA SER A 149 5.60 5.74 -3.32
C SER A 149 6.08 5.37 -1.91
N ALA A 150 7.34 4.91 -1.75
CA ALA A 150 7.94 4.66 -0.45
C ALA A 150 8.12 5.96 0.35
N THR A 151 8.55 7.04 -0.31
CA THR A 151 8.70 8.36 0.31
C THR A 151 7.35 8.91 0.79
N GLU A 152 6.30 8.77 0.01
CA GLU A 152 4.93 9.16 0.40
C GLU A 152 4.44 8.39 1.63
N LYS A 153 4.67 7.07 1.68
CA LYS A 153 4.34 6.26 2.86
C LYS A 153 5.14 6.66 4.09
N PHE A 154 6.42 6.90 3.93
CA PHE A 154 7.27 7.38 5.01
C PHE A 154 6.75 8.71 5.57
N LYS A 155 6.35 9.64 4.68
CA LYS A 155 5.72 10.90 5.06
C LYS A 155 4.41 10.68 5.83
N LYS A 156 3.57 9.74 5.41
CA LYS A 156 2.33 9.37 6.15
C LYS A 156 2.62 8.86 7.55
N VAL A 157 3.68 8.10 7.74
CA VAL A 157 4.13 7.64 9.07
C VAL A 157 4.58 8.83 9.94
N GLN A 158 5.29 9.80 9.37
CA GLN A 158 5.69 11.02 10.08
C GLN A 158 4.48 11.86 10.46
N GLU A 159 3.58 12.14 9.51
CA GLU A 159 2.33 12.89 9.74
C GLU A 159 1.47 12.23 10.83
N ALA A 160 1.39 10.90 10.86
CA ALA A 160 0.67 10.16 11.88
C ALA A 160 1.28 10.37 13.28
N TYR A 161 2.61 10.30 13.38
CA TYR A 161 3.31 10.55 14.65
C TYR A 161 3.11 11.98 15.14
N GLU A 162 3.31 12.98 14.27
CA GLU A 162 3.10 14.40 14.59
C GLU A 162 1.66 14.69 15.03
N THR A 163 0.68 14.05 14.37
CA THR A 163 -0.74 14.17 14.74
C THR A 163 -0.99 13.66 16.16
N ILE A 164 -0.41 12.51 16.53
CA ILE A 164 -0.54 11.95 17.88
C ILE A 164 0.19 12.83 18.90
N GLN A 165 1.42 13.27 18.57
CA GLN A 165 2.20 14.17 19.45
C GLN A 165 1.39 15.44 19.77
N LYS A 166 0.88 16.12 18.74
CA LYS A 166 0.08 17.34 18.90
C LYS A 166 -1.18 17.08 19.73
N LYS A 167 -1.88 15.98 19.46
CA LYS A 167 -3.12 15.62 20.19
C LYS A 167 -2.89 15.35 21.67
N ARG A 168 -1.71 14.79 22.03
CA ARG A 168 -1.37 14.39 23.39
C ARG A 168 -0.49 15.40 24.13
N GLY A 169 -0.01 16.46 23.47
CA GLY A 169 0.95 17.40 24.06
C GLY A 169 2.29 16.75 24.40
N MET A 170 2.72 15.76 23.59
CA MET A 170 4.02 15.09 23.79
C MET A 170 5.16 16.01 23.36
N ASN A 171 6.21 16.10 24.18
CA ASN A 171 7.48 16.78 23.88
C ASN A 171 8.52 15.81 23.30
#